data_5e7a739abe672b3a18dd51ba37136228
#
_entry.id   5e7a739abe672b3a18dd51ba37136228
#
_cell.length_a   1.000
_cell.length_b   1.000
_cell.length_c   1.000
_cell.angle_alpha   90.00
_cell.angle_beta   90.00
_cell.angle_gamma   90.00
#
_symmetry.space_group_name_H-M   'P 1'
#
loop_
_entity.id
_entity.type
_entity.pdbx_description
1 polymer ?
#
loop_
_entity_poly.entity_id
_entity_poly.type
_entity_poly.pdbx_seq_one_letter_code
_entity_poly.pdbx_strand_id
1 'polypeptide(L)'
;MKQILTILSCCFLWGVLPAQELNFSQYIHAPLLINPANTGFAPDADYRIGGNYRTQWSSVGTPYNTMHLWGDMQLFGDKFENGWVGVGFGILRDVAGSGTLTSTRAFGSIAYHQLLGYKGLLSLGFNVGYVDKRINISKLSFNNQWNGQFFDVNIPSNEPFIANQVGYLDLQVGLNYSLFASENLYLNFGLSGRRINRPVESFFAVGTGDQRVQPQYTAFFNASYKTNDNLWILNPNVYVNKVSNQTEVVAGMNAQRNISGDGYTQMLFGVYYRMGDAFIPMVGYQVNDLRMTINYDATISTLQSFNGTRGAYEISLVKSGLLSGDKSVKCPTVRF
;
A
#
# COMPACT_ATOMS: atom_id res chain seq x y z
N MET A 1 48.31 14.07 -8.15
CA MET A 1 47.21 13.47 -8.89
C MET A 1 46.44 12.35 -8.12
N LYS A 2 47.11 11.43 -7.45
CA LYS A 2 46.40 10.36 -6.68
C LYS A 2 45.56 10.90 -5.50
N GLN A 3 45.98 11.94 -4.80
CA GLN A 3 45.23 12.52 -3.68
C GLN A 3 43.97 13.31 -4.10
N ILE A 4 43.96 13.88 -5.32
CA ILE A 4 42.80 14.59 -5.88
C ILE A 4 41.71 13.59 -6.30
N LEU A 5 42.11 12.39 -6.78
CA LEU A 5 41.16 11.31 -7.12
C LEU A 5 40.48 10.72 -5.89
N THR A 6 41.18 10.67 -4.75
CA THR A 6 40.62 10.15 -3.48
C THR A 6 39.60 11.13 -2.87
N ILE A 7 39.84 12.44 -3.00
CA ILE A 7 38.90 13.48 -2.53
C ILE A 7 37.65 13.53 -3.43
N LEU A 8 37.79 13.36 -4.75
CA LEU A 8 36.63 13.28 -5.66
C LEU A 8 35.79 12.02 -5.41
N SER A 9 36.38 10.90 -4.97
CA SER A 9 35.67 9.67 -4.65
C SER A 9 34.86 9.75 -3.34
N CYS A 10 35.30 10.57 -2.38
CA CYS A 10 34.54 10.76 -1.13
C CYS A 10 33.33 11.71 -1.27
N CYS A 11 33.30 12.58 -2.26
CA CYS A 11 32.16 13.50 -2.48
C CYS A 11 30.96 12.84 -3.16
N PHE A 12 31.08 11.60 -3.66
CA PHE A 12 29.97 10.87 -4.31
C PHE A 12 29.17 9.95 -3.39
N LEU A 13 29.46 9.91 -2.09
CA LEU A 13 28.80 9.05 -1.10
C LEU A 13 27.71 9.76 -0.26
N TRP A 14 27.20 10.88 -0.71
CA TRP A 14 25.93 11.39 -0.19
C TRP A 14 24.78 10.66 -0.89
N GLY A 15 24.70 9.36 -0.67
CA GLY A 15 23.50 8.61 -0.92
C GLY A 15 22.43 9.14 0.01
N VAL A 16 21.50 9.91 -0.50
CA VAL A 16 20.22 10.21 0.15
C VAL A 16 19.58 8.85 0.39
N LEU A 17 19.58 8.38 1.64
CA LEU A 17 18.86 7.17 2.02
C LEU A 17 17.39 7.43 1.74
N PRO A 18 16.78 6.73 0.81
CA PRO A 18 15.36 6.89 0.54
C PRO A 18 14.58 6.46 1.78
N ALA A 19 13.85 7.37 2.38
CA ALA A 19 12.84 7.02 3.37
C ALA A 19 11.78 6.19 2.65
N GLN A 20 11.80 4.87 2.85
CA GLN A 20 10.82 3.98 2.24
C GLN A 20 9.45 4.25 2.85
N GLU A 21 8.49 4.57 2.00
CA GLU A 21 7.08 4.61 2.37
C GLU A 21 6.56 3.19 2.59
N LEU A 22 5.61 3.06 3.52
CA LEU A 22 4.93 1.81 3.82
C LEU A 22 4.00 1.43 2.68
N ASN A 23 4.43 0.50 1.85
CA ASN A 23 3.63 -0.03 0.76
C ASN A 23 3.57 -1.55 0.84
N PHE A 24 2.39 -2.10 0.62
CA PHE A 24 2.23 -3.53 0.40
C PHE A 24 2.64 -3.87 -1.04
N SER A 25 3.36 -4.97 -1.20
CA SER A 25 3.73 -5.47 -2.52
C SER A 25 2.50 -5.86 -3.33
N GLN A 26 1.47 -6.38 -2.63
CA GLN A 26 0.15 -6.64 -3.19
C GLN A 26 -0.80 -5.48 -2.94
N TYR A 27 -0.51 -4.34 -3.52
CA TYR A 27 -1.32 -3.13 -3.39
C TYR A 27 -2.79 -3.32 -3.81
N ILE A 28 -3.09 -4.27 -4.69
CA ILE A 28 -4.45 -4.61 -5.12
C ILE A 28 -5.34 -5.12 -3.98
N HIS A 29 -4.74 -5.67 -2.90
CA HIS A 29 -5.45 -6.15 -1.71
C HIS A 29 -5.54 -5.10 -0.59
N ALA A 30 -5.04 -3.88 -0.83
CA ALA A 30 -5.16 -2.75 0.07
C ALA A 30 -5.71 -1.49 -0.67
N PRO A 31 -6.88 -1.59 -1.34
CA PRO A 31 -7.34 -0.60 -2.32
C PRO A 31 -7.56 0.80 -1.73
N LEU A 32 -7.99 0.89 -0.45
CA LEU A 32 -8.26 2.17 0.21
C LEU A 32 -6.99 2.94 0.58
N LEU A 33 -5.85 2.25 0.76
CA LEU A 33 -4.55 2.90 0.97
C LEU A 33 -4.03 3.57 -0.30
N ILE A 34 -4.29 2.94 -1.43
CA ILE A 34 -3.79 3.38 -2.73
C ILE A 34 -4.56 4.58 -3.25
N ASN A 35 -5.89 4.47 -3.25
CA ASN A 35 -6.74 5.52 -3.81
C ASN A 35 -8.10 5.51 -3.11
N PRO A 36 -8.53 6.63 -2.49
CA PRO A 36 -9.85 6.71 -1.87
C PRO A 36 -11.02 6.54 -2.87
N ALA A 37 -10.79 6.78 -4.15
CA ALA A 37 -11.80 6.52 -5.19
C ALA A 37 -12.08 5.01 -5.41
N ASN A 38 -11.34 4.12 -4.76
CA ASN A 38 -11.63 2.68 -4.73
C ASN A 38 -12.61 2.27 -3.61
N THR A 39 -13.01 3.20 -2.74
CA THR A 39 -13.92 2.94 -1.61
C THR A 39 -15.31 2.60 -2.10
N GLY A 40 -15.84 1.42 -1.73
CA GLY A 40 -17.11 0.93 -2.25
C GLY A 40 -17.09 0.64 -3.75
N PHE A 41 -15.92 0.56 -4.36
CA PHE A 41 -15.74 0.14 -5.73
C PHE A 41 -15.58 -1.38 -5.80
N ALA A 42 -16.68 -2.09 -5.69
CA ALA A 42 -16.76 -3.55 -5.82
C ALA A 42 -17.99 -3.88 -6.68
N PRO A 43 -17.78 -4.00 -7.99
CA PRO A 43 -18.91 -4.18 -8.92
C PRO A 43 -19.74 -5.45 -8.66
N ASP A 44 -19.15 -6.45 -8.01
CA ASP A 44 -19.71 -7.78 -7.71
C ASP A 44 -19.99 -8.03 -6.22
N ALA A 45 -19.76 -7.03 -5.35
CA ALA A 45 -20.01 -7.13 -3.92
C ALA A 45 -20.59 -5.82 -3.35
N ASP A 46 -21.43 -5.90 -2.33
CA ASP A 46 -21.96 -4.72 -1.63
C ASP A 46 -20.97 -4.25 -0.57
N TYR A 47 -20.19 -5.18 0.00
CA TYR A 47 -19.17 -4.87 0.99
C TYR A 47 -17.92 -5.71 0.79
N ARG A 48 -16.79 -5.17 1.27
CA ARG A 48 -15.52 -5.90 1.40
C ARG A 48 -14.92 -5.62 2.77
N ILE A 49 -14.26 -6.64 3.32
CA ILE A 49 -13.43 -6.53 4.52
C ILE A 49 -12.11 -7.22 4.19
N GLY A 50 -10.99 -6.58 4.51
CA GLY A 50 -9.68 -7.13 4.23
C GLY A 50 -8.67 -6.89 5.33
N GLY A 51 -7.70 -7.78 5.41
CA GLY A 51 -6.55 -7.68 6.29
C GLY A 51 -5.28 -8.04 5.55
N ASN A 52 -4.22 -7.29 5.83
CA ASN A 52 -2.90 -7.50 5.26
C ASN A 52 -1.88 -7.54 6.39
N TYR A 53 -0.95 -8.49 6.32
CA TYR A 53 0.20 -8.57 7.22
C TYR A 53 1.47 -8.69 6.40
N ARG A 54 2.46 -7.85 6.69
CA ARG A 54 3.77 -7.88 6.05
C ARG A 54 4.86 -7.87 7.12
N THR A 55 5.84 -8.74 6.97
CA THR A 55 7.08 -8.69 7.73
C THR A 55 8.26 -8.59 6.76
N GLN A 56 9.12 -7.61 6.98
CA GLN A 56 10.26 -7.31 6.12
C GLN A 56 11.54 -7.41 6.93
N TRP A 57 12.61 -7.94 6.31
CA TRP A 57 13.95 -8.05 6.87
C TRP A 57 14.02 -8.82 8.20
N SER A 58 13.23 -9.87 8.35
CA SER A 58 13.24 -10.73 9.54
C SER A 58 14.61 -11.37 9.83
N SER A 59 15.50 -11.41 8.83
CA SER A 59 16.87 -11.95 8.96
C SER A 59 17.91 -10.93 9.44
N VAL A 60 17.57 -9.66 9.58
CA VAL A 60 18.53 -8.57 9.87
C VAL A 60 18.39 -8.03 11.31
N GLY A 61 17.83 -8.83 12.23
CA GLY A 61 17.79 -8.54 13.66
C GLY A 61 16.67 -7.59 14.14
N THR A 62 16.18 -6.67 13.31
CA THR A 62 15.07 -5.76 13.63
C THR A 62 14.05 -5.75 12.50
N PRO A 63 13.10 -6.69 12.48
CA PRO A 63 12.11 -6.79 11.41
C PRO A 63 11.16 -5.59 11.42
N TYR A 64 10.70 -5.21 10.23
CA TYR A 64 9.60 -4.27 10.06
C TYR A 64 8.31 -5.05 9.91
N ASN A 65 7.33 -4.73 10.76
CA ASN A 65 6.04 -5.42 10.78
C ASN A 65 4.93 -4.41 10.49
N THR A 66 4.22 -4.65 9.40
CA THR A 66 3.11 -3.82 8.95
C THR A 66 1.82 -4.62 8.98
N MET A 67 0.81 -4.08 9.61
CA MET A 67 -0.55 -4.64 9.68
C MET A 67 -1.54 -3.63 9.13
N HIS A 68 -2.46 -4.07 8.30
CA HIS A 68 -3.55 -3.26 7.78
C HIS A 68 -4.86 -4.02 7.88
N LEU A 69 -5.87 -3.37 8.44
CA LEU A 69 -7.25 -3.82 8.46
C LEU A 69 -8.10 -2.75 7.80
N TRP A 70 -8.99 -3.15 6.92
CA TRP A 70 -9.85 -2.22 6.20
C TRP A 70 -11.20 -2.84 5.88
N GLY A 71 -12.18 -1.99 5.62
CA GLY A 71 -13.48 -2.40 5.13
C GLY A 71 -14.15 -1.28 4.38
N ASP A 72 -14.97 -1.62 3.42
CA ASP A 72 -15.79 -0.69 2.65
C ASP A 72 -17.12 -1.31 2.22
N MET A 73 -18.06 -0.44 1.88
CA MET A 73 -19.37 -0.85 1.39
C MET A 73 -19.98 0.18 0.44
N GLN A 74 -20.91 -0.28 -0.38
CA GLN A 74 -21.73 0.55 -1.25
C GLN A 74 -23.00 0.99 -0.53
N LEU A 75 -23.34 2.28 -0.67
CA LEU A 75 -24.55 2.87 -0.14
C LEU A 75 -25.33 3.57 -1.25
N PHE A 76 -26.67 3.63 -1.07
CA PHE A 76 -27.58 4.40 -1.94
C PHE A 76 -27.57 3.97 -3.41
N GLY A 77 -27.10 2.75 -3.70
CA GLY A 77 -27.09 2.23 -5.05
C GLY A 77 -28.48 2.21 -5.70
N ASP A 78 -29.56 2.07 -4.93
CA ASP A 78 -30.94 2.06 -5.43
C ASP A 78 -31.56 3.44 -5.52
N LYS A 79 -30.91 4.47 -4.92
CA LYS A 79 -31.44 5.85 -4.91
C LYS A 79 -30.94 6.71 -6.05
N PHE A 80 -29.77 6.39 -6.59
CA PHE A 80 -29.18 7.11 -7.72
C PHE A 80 -29.34 6.26 -9.00
N GLU A 81 -29.89 6.83 -10.06
CA GLU A 81 -30.10 6.12 -11.32
C GLU A 81 -28.80 5.56 -11.93
N ASN A 82 -27.73 6.35 -11.85
CA ASN A 82 -26.46 6.05 -12.52
C ASN A 82 -25.24 6.20 -11.59
N GLY A 83 -25.39 5.92 -10.28
CA GLY A 83 -24.27 6.07 -9.37
C GLY A 83 -24.53 5.47 -8.00
N TRP A 84 -23.52 5.57 -7.13
CA TRP A 84 -23.60 5.18 -5.71
C TRP A 84 -22.53 5.88 -4.89
N VAL A 85 -22.68 5.83 -3.57
CA VAL A 85 -21.68 6.30 -2.63
C VAL A 85 -20.98 5.10 -2.02
N GLY A 86 -19.65 5.14 -1.99
CA GLY A 86 -18.84 4.22 -1.21
C GLY A 86 -18.46 4.83 0.13
N VAL A 87 -18.52 4.06 1.20
CA VAL A 87 -17.98 4.43 2.52
C VAL A 87 -17.04 3.34 3.01
N GLY A 88 -16.00 3.72 3.74
CA GLY A 88 -15.03 2.76 4.22
C GLY A 88 -14.18 3.30 5.36
N PHE A 89 -13.41 2.42 5.95
CA PHE A 89 -12.45 2.72 7.00
C PHE A 89 -11.20 1.86 6.84
N GLY A 90 -10.11 2.29 7.46
CA GLY A 90 -8.90 1.49 7.55
C GLY A 90 -8.04 1.88 8.75
N ILE A 91 -7.31 0.89 9.25
CA ILE A 91 -6.29 1.05 10.29
C ILE A 91 -5.02 0.39 9.80
N LEU A 92 -3.96 1.17 9.69
CA LEU A 92 -2.61 0.72 9.33
C LEU A 92 -1.70 0.92 10.53
N ARG A 93 -0.99 -0.13 10.93
CA ARG A 93 0.03 -0.05 11.97
C ARG A 93 1.34 -0.61 11.43
N ASP A 94 2.39 0.16 11.62
CA ASP A 94 3.75 -0.22 11.28
C ASP A 94 4.67 -0.08 12.48
N VAL A 95 5.56 -1.05 12.65
CA VAL A 95 6.58 -1.07 13.70
C VAL A 95 7.93 -1.32 13.06
N ALA A 96 8.85 -0.37 13.20
CA ALA A 96 10.14 -0.37 12.54
C ALA A 96 11.31 -0.14 13.50
N GLY A 97 12.40 -0.84 13.24
CA GLY A 97 13.71 -0.58 13.85
C GLY A 97 13.83 -0.89 15.35
N SER A 98 15.05 -0.72 15.86
CA SER A 98 15.43 -1.02 17.26
C SER A 98 14.72 -0.10 18.28
N GLY A 99 14.46 1.15 17.93
CA GLY A 99 13.67 2.10 18.72
C GLY A 99 12.18 1.83 18.72
N THR A 100 11.72 0.73 18.09
CA THR A 100 10.29 0.38 17.91
C THR A 100 9.47 1.59 17.48
N LEU A 101 9.96 2.33 16.45
CA LEU A 101 9.18 3.40 15.86
C LEU A 101 7.85 2.83 15.37
N THR A 102 6.78 3.18 16.06
CA THR A 102 5.44 2.72 15.76
C THR A 102 4.67 3.84 15.08
N SER A 103 4.17 3.59 13.89
CA SER A 103 3.26 4.48 13.17
C SER A 103 1.89 3.82 13.07
N THR A 104 0.87 4.48 13.59
CA THR A 104 -0.52 4.02 13.48
C THR A 104 -1.32 5.08 12.75
N ARG A 105 -1.96 4.69 11.64
CA ARG A 105 -2.87 5.53 10.85
C ARG A 105 -4.26 4.93 10.89
N ALA A 106 -5.23 5.68 11.42
CA ALA A 106 -6.65 5.36 11.29
C ALA A 106 -7.30 6.37 10.33
N PHE A 107 -8.15 5.91 9.43
CA PHE A 107 -8.80 6.80 8.46
C PHE A 107 -10.22 6.34 8.11
N GLY A 108 -11.07 7.33 7.82
CA GLY A 108 -12.35 7.14 7.16
C GLY A 108 -12.26 7.55 5.69
N SER A 109 -13.01 6.87 4.86
CA SER A 109 -13.02 7.05 3.41
C SER A 109 -14.43 7.19 2.88
N ILE A 110 -14.62 8.09 1.92
CA ILE A 110 -15.86 8.25 1.17
C ILE A 110 -15.52 8.43 -0.31
N ALA A 111 -16.34 7.83 -1.18
CA ALA A 111 -16.23 8.00 -2.62
C ALA A 111 -17.61 8.14 -3.26
N TYR A 112 -17.66 8.86 -4.36
CA TYR A 112 -18.82 8.92 -5.23
C TYR A 112 -18.47 8.31 -6.59
N HIS A 113 -19.34 7.44 -7.07
CA HIS A 113 -19.19 6.71 -8.31
C HIS A 113 -20.30 7.10 -9.26
N GLN A 114 -19.96 7.56 -10.47
CA GLN A 114 -20.88 7.98 -11.50
C GLN A 114 -20.66 7.18 -12.78
N LEU A 115 -21.69 6.47 -13.22
CA LEU A 115 -21.72 5.82 -14.54
C LEU A 115 -21.76 6.89 -15.63
N LEU A 116 -20.88 6.78 -16.61
CA LEU A 116 -20.82 7.62 -17.80
C LEU A 116 -21.22 6.80 -19.02
N GLY A 117 -22.50 6.86 -19.34
CA GLY A 117 -23.07 5.99 -20.35
C GLY A 117 -23.04 4.51 -19.93
N TYR A 118 -22.90 3.60 -20.92
CA TYR A 118 -22.96 2.15 -20.67
C TYR A 118 -21.60 1.50 -20.35
N LYS A 119 -20.49 2.20 -20.56
CA LYS A 119 -19.15 1.59 -20.51
C LYS A 119 -18.16 2.31 -19.62
N GLY A 120 -18.45 3.52 -19.18
CA GLY A 120 -17.54 4.32 -18.37
C GLY A 120 -18.03 4.44 -16.94
N LEU A 121 -17.10 4.49 -15.98
CA LEU A 121 -17.36 4.82 -14.59
C LEU A 121 -16.29 5.77 -14.08
N LEU A 122 -16.73 6.92 -13.61
CA LEU A 122 -15.87 7.91 -12.97
C LEU A 122 -16.09 7.85 -11.47
N SER A 123 -15.01 7.85 -10.70
CA SER A 123 -15.06 7.81 -9.25
C SER A 123 -14.18 8.89 -8.65
N LEU A 124 -14.70 9.62 -7.67
CA LEU A 124 -13.99 10.62 -6.89
C LEU A 124 -14.03 10.21 -5.42
N GLY A 125 -12.89 10.20 -4.75
CA GLY A 125 -12.79 9.77 -3.36
C GLY A 125 -11.98 10.71 -2.48
N PHE A 126 -12.27 10.66 -1.19
CA PHE A 126 -11.62 11.45 -0.16
C PHE A 126 -11.43 10.61 1.12
N ASN A 127 -10.20 10.65 1.69
CA ASN A 127 -9.89 10.08 3.00
C ASN A 127 -9.51 11.18 3.98
N VAL A 128 -10.01 11.05 5.19
CA VAL A 128 -9.55 11.79 6.36
C VAL A 128 -8.96 10.80 7.34
N GLY A 129 -7.70 10.95 7.68
CA GLY A 129 -7.00 10.09 8.61
C GLY A 129 -6.29 10.86 9.71
N TYR A 130 -6.00 10.15 10.79
CA TYR A 130 -5.11 10.60 11.85
C TYR A 130 -3.93 9.63 11.96
N VAL A 131 -2.73 10.19 11.96
CA VAL A 131 -1.48 9.44 12.12
C VAL A 131 -0.93 9.75 13.50
N ASP A 132 -0.62 8.71 14.24
CA ASP A 132 0.08 8.74 15.53
C ASP A 132 1.41 8.01 15.37
N LYS A 133 2.52 8.68 15.59
CA LYS A 133 3.85 8.09 15.59
C LYS A 133 4.48 8.17 16.98
N ARG A 134 5.05 7.05 17.41
CA ARG A 134 5.71 6.91 18.71
C ARG A 134 7.07 6.25 18.58
N ILE A 135 8.03 6.73 19.32
CA ILE A 135 9.37 6.16 19.39
C ILE A 135 9.73 5.84 20.84
N ASN A 136 10.32 4.67 21.07
CA ASN A 136 10.83 4.31 22.39
C ASN A 136 12.33 4.70 22.48
N ILE A 137 12.58 5.89 23.00
CA ILE A 137 13.93 6.46 23.11
C ILE A 137 14.81 5.60 24.03
N SER A 138 14.25 4.95 25.07
CA SER A 138 15.02 4.12 26.00
C SER A 138 15.60 2.84 25.38
N LYS A 139 15.15 2.45 24.19
CA LYS A 139 15.70 1.33 23.43
C LYS A 139 16.77 1.75 22.42
N LEU A 140 17.05 3.04 22.32
CA LEU A 140 18.06 3.57 21.43
C LEU A 140 19.38 3.77 22.19
N SER A 141 20.49 3.61 21.48
CA SER A 141 21.83 3.95 21.95
C SER A 141 22.40 5.02 21.02
N PHE A 142 23.00 6.05 21.63
CA PHE A 142 23.54 7.21 20.92
C PHE A 142 25.06 7.26 21.06
N ASN A 143 25.74 7.82 20.07
CA ASN A 143 27.22 7.85 20.04
C ASN A 143 27.87 8.43 21.29
N ASN A 144 27.25 9.43 21.92
CA ASN A 144 27.71 10.06 23.16
C ASN A 144 27.53 9.19 24.43
N GLN A 145 26.83 8.07 24.32
CA GLN A 145 26.70 7.04 25.36
C GLN A 145 27.79 5.96 25.28
N TRP A 146 28.72 6.07 24.34
CA TRP A 146 29.87 5.15 24.25
C TRP A 146 30.92 5.51 25.25
N ASN A 147 31.22 4.63 26.21
CA ASN A 147 32.19 4.84 27.26
C ASN A 147 33.62 4.37 26.93
N GLY A 148 33.87 3.96 25.68
CA GLY A 148 35.14 3.41 25.21
C GLY A 148 35.18 1.89 25.12
N GLN A 149 34.20 1.16 25.72
CA GLN A 149 34.09 -0.28 25.72
C GLN A 149 32.70 -0.76 25.31
N PHE A 150 31.63 -0.11 25.78
CA PHE A 150 30.24 -0.45 25.49
C PHE A 150 29.37 0.80 25.57
N PHE A 151 28.13 0.68 25.06
CA PHE A 151 27.11 1.72 25.21
C PHE A 151 26.49 1.65 26.61
N ASP A 152 26.71 2.70 27.41
CA ASP A 152 26.19 2.81 28.77
C ASP A 152 24.95 3.71 28.77
N VAL A 153 23.78 3.10 29.04
CA VAL A 153 22.49 3.79 29.10
C VAL A 153 22.37 4.83 30.22
N ASN A 154 23.27 4.77 31.22
CA ASN A 154 23.32 5.75 32.31
C ASN A 154 23.99 7.07 31.89
N ILE A 155 24.75 7.07 30.80
CA ILE A 155 25.30 8.29 30.22
C ILE A 155 24.19 9.06 29.51
N PRO A 156 23.97 10.36 29.82
CA PRO A 156 22.95 11.15 29.13
C PRO A 156 23.19 11.19 27.61
N SER A 157 22.14 10.92 26.82
CA SER A 157 22.26 10.94 25.36
C SER A 157 22.49 12.35 24.82
N ASN A 158 22.05 13.39 25.54
CA ASN A 158 22.07 14.80 25.13
C ASN A 158 21.37 15.07 23.77
N GLU A 159 20.58 14.11 23.30
CA GLU A 159 19.79 14.29 22.06
C GLU A 159 18.61 15.22 22.36
N PRO A 160 18.31 16.18 21.48
CA PRO A 160 17.29 17.22 21.71
C PRO A 160 15.85 16.72 21.44
N PHE A 161 15.50 15.54 21.92
CA PHE A 161 14.11 15.07 21.87
C PHE A 161 13.24 15.91 22.80
N ILE A 162 12.15 16.47 22.26
CA ILE A 162 11.12 17.18 23.02
C ILE A 162 9.86 16.34 23.22
N ALA A 163 9.67 15.33 22.39
CA ALA A 163 8.53 14.43 22.44
C ALA A 163 8.92 13.01 21.99
N ASN A 164 8.26 12.00 22.55
CA ASN A 164 8.34 10.62 22.11
C ASN A 164 7.13 10.20 21.28
N GLN A 165 6.21 11.13 21.04
CA GLN A 165 4.98 10.95 20.28
C GLN A 165 4.68 12.21 19.47
N VAL A 166 4.24 12.00 18.22
CA VAL A 166 3.74 13.05 17.34
C VAL A 166 2.50 12.57 16.62
N GLY A 167 1.51 13.45 16.49
CA GLY A 167 0.27 13.13 15.79
C GLY A 167 -0.15 14.24 14.84
N TYR A 168 -0.76 13.85 13.70
CA TYR A 168 -1.24 14.81 12.70
C TYR A 168 -2.39 14.25 11.86
N LEU A 169 -3.14 15.16 11.23
CA LEU A 169 -4.15 14.83 10.24
C LEU A 169 -3.49 14.53 8.89
N ASP A 170 -3.98 13.48 8.23
CA ASP A 170 -3.57 13.02 6.91
C ASP A 170 -4.75 13.06 5.96
N LEU A 171 -4.70 13.93 4.96
CA LEU A 171 -5.73 14.08 3.95
C LEU A 171 -5.29 13.45 2.63
N GLN A 172 -6.20 12.68 2.02
CA GLN A 172 -5.96 12.04 0.73
C GLN A 172 -7.15 12.26 -0.19
N VAL A 173 -6.87 12.58 -1.45
CA VAL A 173 -7.87 12.67 -2.54
C VAL A 173 -7.53 11.70 -3.63
N GLY A 174 -8.53 11.26 -4.38
CA GLY A 174 -8.31 10.33 -5.47
C GLY A 174 -9.37 10.42 -6.55
N LEU A 175 -8.93 10.10 -7.76
CA LEU A 175 -9.74 10.00 -8.95
C LEU A 175 -9.52 8.63 -9.57
N ASN A 176 -10.58 8.01 -10.08
CA ASN A 176 -10.52 6.73 -10.76
C ASN A 176 -11.43 6.74 -11.97
N TYR A 177 -10.97 6.20 -13.09
CA TYR A 177 -11.76 6.01 -14.28
C TYR A 177 -11.69 4.54 -14.72
N SER A 178 -12.85 3.93 -14.87
CA SER A 178 -12.98 2.54 -15.27
C SER A 178 -13.72 2.45 -16.59
N LEU A 179 -13.22 1.59 -17.46
CA LEU A 179 -13.80 1.33 -18.79
C LEU A 179 -14.15 -0.16 -18.93
N PHE A 180 -15.41 -0.44 -19.13
CA PHE A 180 -15.95 -1.75 -19.45
C PHE A 180 -15.97 -1.91 -20.96
N ALA A 181 -14.81 -2.20 -21.56
CA ALA A 181 -14.63 -2.20 -23.01
C ALA A 181 -15.44 -3.30 -23.68
N SER A 182 -15.52 -4.48 -23.05
CA SER A 182 -16.37 -5.62 -23.45
C SER A 182 -16.73 -6.45 -22.22
N GLU A 183 -17.54 -7.51 -22.41
CA GLU A 183 -17.86 -8.49 -21.34
C GLU A 183 -16.62 -9.19 -20.79
N ASN A 184 -15.56 -9.27 -21.59
CA ASN A 184 -14.32 -9.95 -21.23
C ASN A 184 -13.17 -8.98 -20.89
N LEU A 185 -13.32 -7.67 -21.10
CA LEU A 185 -12.23 -6.70 -20.90
C LEU A 185 -12.66 -5.52 -20.07
N TYR A 186 -12.00 -5.35 -18.96
CA TYR A 186 -12.14 -4.24 -18.04
C TYR A 186 -10.78 -3.53 -17.87
N LEU A 187 -10.80 -2.20 -17.91
CA LEU A 187 -9.62 -1.35 -17.70
C LEU A 187 -9.91 -0.35 -16.58
N ASN A 188 -8.92 -0.09 -15.75
CA ASN A 188 -9.06 0.82 -14.62
C ASN A 188 -7.79 1.67 -14.45
N PHE A 189 -7.97 3.01 -14.41
CA PHE A 189 -6.92 4.01 -14.22
C PHE A 189 -7.22 4.81 -12.97
N GLY A 190 -6.24 5.00 -12.11
CA GLY A 190 -6.42 5.80 -10.93
C GLY A 190 -5.24 6.73 -10.65
N LEU A 191 -5.58 7.89 -10.08
CA LEU A 191 -4.64 8.88 -9.57
C LEU A 191 -5.04 9.25 -8.15
N SER A 192 -4.06 9.39 -7.25
CA SER A 192 -4.33 9.88 -5.90
C SER A 192 -3.18 10.72 -5.34
N GLY A 193 -3.52 11.63 -4.43
CA GLY A 193 -2.56 12.41 -3.65
C GLY A 193 -2.86 12.27 -2.17
N ARG A 194 -1.89 11.80 -1.38
CA ARG A 194 -1.95 11.69 0.07
C ARG A 194 -1.09 12.76 0.73
N ARG A 195 -1.44 13.16 1.97
CA ARG A 195 -0.77 14.25 2.70
C ARG A 195 -0.77 15.57 1.94
N ILE A 196 -1.89 15.84 1.25
CA ILE A 196 -2.06 17.09 0.50
C ILE A 196 -2.01 18.34 1.39
N ASN A 197 -2.32 18.16 2.68
CA ASN A 197 -2.23 19.19 3.72
C ASN A 197 -0.80 19.42 4.25
N ARG A 198 0.19 18.62 3.83
CA ARG A 198 1.61 18.71 4.24
C ARG A 198 1.76 18.94 5.76
N PRO A 199 1.31 18.01 6.62
CA PRO A 199 1.33 18.19 8.07
C PRO A 199 2.77 18.29 8.58
N VAL A 200 2.95 18.93 9.73
CA VAL A 200 4.23 19.00 10.43
C VAL A 200 4.42 17.71 11.23
N GLU A 201 5.60 17.09 11.11
CA GLU A 201 6.01 15.91 11.86
C GLU A 201 7.42 16.13 12.42
N SER A 202 7.55 16.25 13.75
CA SER A 202 8.85 16.35 14.40
C SER A 202 8.81 15.84 15.83
N PHE A 203 9.83 15.05 16.19
CA PHE A 203 10.15 14.66 17.56
C PHE A 203 11.11 15.65 18.25
N PHE A 204 11.63 16.63 17.51
CA PHE A 204 12.62 17.58 17.96
C PHE A 204 12.03 18.99 18.03
N ALA A 205 12.73 19.89 18.76
CA ALA A 205 12.35 21.30 18.82
C ALA A 205 12.27 21.92 17.41
N VAL A 206 11.23 22.73 17.20
CA VAL A 206 11.05 23.45 15.92
C VAL A 206 12.17 24.46 15.78
N GLY A 207 12.97 24.40 14.72
CA GLY A 207 14.02 25.40 14.52
C GLY A 207 14.95 25.22 13.33
N THR A 208 15.07 24.04 12.73
CA THR A 208 16.04 23.80 11.65
C THR A 208 15.44 22.96 10.51
N GLY A 209 14.93 23.64 9.48
CA GLY A 209 14.48 23.01 8.24
C GLY A 209 12.96 22.84 8.11
N ASP A 210 12.49 22.41 6.93
CA ASP A 210 11.08 22.11 6.67
C ASP A 210 10.73 20.74 7.26
N GLN A 211 10.01 20.75 8.38
CA GLN A 211 9.55 19.54 9.09
C GLN A 211 8.21 19.01 8.55
N ARG A 212 7.78 19.51 7.40
CA ARG A 212 6.53 19.07 6.76
C ARG A 212 6.71 17.75 6.04
N VAL A 213 5.80 16.84 6.31
CA VAL A 213 5.76 15.55 5.59
C VAL A 213 5.47 15.81 4.12
N GLN A 214 6.27 15.21 3.24
CA GLN A 214 6.10 15.39 1.81
C GLN A 214 4.84 14.70 1.30
N PRO A 215 4.12 15.31 0.34
CA PRO A 215 2.98 14.67 -0.29
C PRO A 215 3.42 13.44 -1.08
N GLN A 216 2.52 12.46 -1.14
CA GLN A 216 2.67 11.23 -1.90
C GLN A 216 1.69 11.25 -3.06
N TYR A 217 2.17 11.00 -4.27
CA TYR A 217 1.37 10.88 -5.48
C TYR A 217 1.40 9.46 -5.99
N THR A 218 0.25 8.92 -6.27
CA THR A 218 0.11 7.55 -6.75
C THR A 218 -0.64 7.54 -8.08
N ALA A 219 -0.16 6.74 -9.02
CA ALA A 219 -0.86 6.43 -10.25
C ALA A 219 -0.88 4.92 -10.44
N PHE A 220 -1.98 4.38 -10.95
CA PHE A 220 -2.04 2.96 -11.27
C PHE A 220 -2.86 2.71 -12.54
N PHE A 221 -2.57 1.60 -13.17
CA PHE A 221 -3.32 1.02 -14.25
C PHE A 221 -3.52 -0.47 -13.99
N ASN A 222 -4.77 -0.92 -14.07
CA ASN A 222 -5.13 -2.33 -13.98
C ASN A 222 -5.97 -2.69 -15.19
N ALA A 223 -5.73 -3.88 -15.76
CA ALA A 223 -6.62 -4.48 -16.72
C ALA A 223 -7.08 -5.85 -16.21
N SER A 224 -8.25 -6.29 -16.62
CA SER A 224 -8.75 -7.65 -16.41
C SER A 224 -9.29 -8.18 -17.71
N TYR A 225 -8.74 -9.29 -18.15
CA TYR A 225 -9.15 -9.97 -19.35
C TYR A 225 -9.54 -11.42 -19.06
N LYS A 226 -10.79 -11.77 -19.33
CA LYS A 226 -11.30 -13.13 -19.22
C LYS A 226 -11.16 -13.85 -20.56
N THR A 227 -10.57 -15.04 -20.53
CA THR A 227 -10.44 -15.89 -21.71
C THR A 227 -11.81 -16.44 -22.16
N ASN A 228 -11.96 -16.67 -23.45
CA ASN A 228 -13.24 -17.10 -24.04
C ASN A 228 -13.68 -18.51 -23.58
N ASP A 229 -12.74 -19.33 -23.09
CA ASP A 229 -13.01 -20.65 -22.52
C ASP A 229 -13.53 -20.61 -21.07
N ASN A 230 -13.67 -19.41 -20.49
CA ASN A 230 -14.11 -19.20 -19.09
C ASN A 230 -13.17 -19.82 -18.04
N LEU A 231 -11.93 -20.15 -18.40
CA LEU A 231 -10.98 -20.81 -17.50
C LEU A 231 -10.05 -19.85 -16.80
N TRP A 232 -9.72 -18.70 -17.40
CA TRP A 232 -8.75 -17.77 -16.88
C TRP A 232 -9.24 -16.33 -16.89
N ILE A 233 -8.85 -15.57 -15.83
CA ILE A 233 -8.85 -14.12 -15.84
C ILE A 233 -7.41 -13.67 -15.65
N LEU A 234 -6.89 -12.87 -16.57
CA LEU A 234 -5.55 -12.30 -16.54
C LEU A 234 -5.63 -10.83 -16.13
N ASN A 235 -4.84 -10.44 -15.15
CA ASN A 235 -4.86 -9.09 -14.60
C ASN A 235 -3.46 -8.47 -14.65
N PRO A 236 -3.01 -7.95 -15.80
CA PRO A 236 -1.80 -7.12 -15.85
C PRO A 236 -2.07 -5.79 -15.15
N ASN A 237 -1.07 -5.32 -14.40
CA ASN A 237 -1.21 -4.09 -13.66
C ASN A 237 0.14 -3.41 -13.42
N VAL A 238 0.09 -2.10 -13.26
CA VAL A 238 1.23 -1.27 -12.91
C VAL A 238 0.82 -0.23 -11.88
N TYR A 239 1.72 0.02 -10.96
CA TYR A 239 1.58 0.97 -9.88
C TYR A 239 2.83 1.84 -9.82
N VAL A 240 2.63 3.14 -9.72
CA VAL A 240 3.69 4.14 -9.59
C VAL A 240 3.39 4.98 -8.37
N ASN A 241 4.35 5.07 -7.48
CA ASN A 241 4.27 5.90 -6.28
C ASN A 241 5.44 6.87 -6.22
N LYS A 242 5.17 8.14 -5.98
CA LYS A 242 6.17 9.21 -5.91
C LYS A 242 6.03 9.98 -4.61
N VAL A 243 7.13 10.06 -3.86
CA VAL A 243 7.27 10.88 -2.66
C VAL A 243 8.56 11.67 -2.78
N SER A 244 8.46 13.00 -2.80
CA SER A 244 9.61 13.87 -3.05
C SER A 244 10.38 13.46 -4.31
N ASN A 245 11.65 13.10 -4.19
CA ASN A 245 12.53 12.66 -5.29
C ASN A 245 12.52 11.13 -5.49
N GLN A 246 11.81 10.38 -4.64
CA GLN A 246 11.76 8.92 -4.72
C GLN A 246 10.57 8.48 -5.58
N THR A 247 10.81 7.57 -6.50
CA THR A 247 9.78 6.96 -7.33
C THR A 247 9.88 5.45 -7.21
N GLU A 248 8.81 4.82 -6.79
CA GLU A 248 8.64 3.37 -6.77
C GLU A 248 7.75 2.96 -7.94
N VAL A 249 8.16 1.96 -8.68
CA VAL A 249 7.36 1.38 -9.77
C VAL A 249 7.26 -0.12 -9.53
N VAL A 250 6.03 -0.60 -9.47
CA VAL A 250 5.72 -2.04 -9.39
C VAL A 250 4.89 -2.40 -10.60
N ALA A 251 5.35 -3.35 -11.38
CA ALA A 251 4.62 -3.86 -12.54
C ALA A 251 4.52 -5.38 -12.44
N GLY A 252 3.41 -5.94 -12.90
CA GLY A 252 3.23 -7.37 -12.86
C GLY A 252 1.90 -7.83 -13.42
N MET A 253 1.62 -9.08 -13.21
CA MET A 253 0.39 -9.72 -13.63
C MET A 253 -0.01 -10.77 -12.60
N ASN A 254 -1.28 -10.87 -12.30
CA ASN A 254 -1.84 -12.06 -11.69
C ASN A 254 -2.84 -12.74 -12.65
N ALA A 255 -2.96 -14.05 -12.50
CA ALA A 255 -3.88 -14.89 -13.24
C ALA A 255 -4.76 -15.64 -12.24
N GLN A 256 -6.06 -15.68 -12.50
CA GLN A 256 -7.03 -16.42 -11.72
C GLN A 256 -7.51 -17.59 -12.59
N ARG A 257 -7.38 -18.81 -12.06
CA ARG A 257 -7.89 -20.02 -12.74
C ARG A 257 -9.14 -20.48 -12.06
N ASN A 258 -10.21 -20.60 -12.83
CA ASN A 258 -11.46 -21.20 -12.39
C ASN A 258 -11.28 -22.72 -12.23
N ILE A 259 -11.49 -23.23 -11.02
CA ILE A 259 -11.36 -24.68 -10.70
C ILE A 259 -12.72 -25.36 -10.67
N SER A 260 -13.73 -24.70 -10.09
CA SER A 260 -15.07 -25.28 -9.93
C SER A 260 -15.93 -25.18 -11.20
N GLY A 261 -15.52 -24.38 -12.18
CA GLY A 261 -16.28 -24.13 -13.41
C GLY A 261 -17.32 -23.00 -13.26
N ASP A 262 -17.82 -22.76 -12.07
CA ASP A 262 -18.80 -21.71 -11.72
C ASP A 262 -18.18 -20.45 -11.14
N GLY A 263 -16.85 -20.43 -10.96
CA GLY A 263 -16.10 -19.30 -10.43
C GLY A 263 -16.06 -19.22 -8.91
N TYR A 264 -16.71 -20.10 -8.16
CA TYR A 264 -16.68 -20.08 -6.69
C TYR A 264 -15.34 -20.53 -6.11
N THR A 265 -14.63 -21.40 -6.82
CA THR A 265 -13.29 -21.85 -6.41
C THR A 265 -12.27 -21.48 -7.46
N GLN A 266 -11.27 -20.69 -7.05
CA GLN A 266 -10.25 -20.19 -7.96
C GLN A 266 -8.85 -20.34 -7.32
N MET A 267 -7.86 -20.65 -8.14
CA MET A 267 -6.45 -20.49 -7.79
C MET A 267 -5.92 -19.20 -8.40
N LEU A 268 -5.08 -18.51 -7.64
CA LEU A 268 -4.45 -17.27 -8.05
C LEU A 268 -2.94 -17.49 -8.13
N PHE A 269 -2.36 -17.00 -9.22
CA PHE A 269 -0.91 -16.98 -9.43
C PHE A 269 -0.52 -15.57 -9.86
N GLY A 270 0.59 -15.07 -9.35
CA GLY A 270 1.05 -13.74 -9.71
C GLY A 270 2.56 -13.63 -9.71
N VAL A 271 3.05 -12.72 -10.51
CA VAL A 271 4.44 -12.32 -10.56
C VAL A 271 4.50 -10.82 -10.71
N TYR A 272 5.24 -10.18 -9.81
CA TYR A 272 5.45 -8.75 -9.82
C TYR A 272 6.94 -8.43 -9.74
N TYR A 273 7.29 -7.30 -10.29
CA TYR A 273 8.63 -6.76 -10.25
C TYR A 273 8.59 -5.32 -9.71
N ARG A 274 9.24 -5.12 -8.56
CA ARG A 274 9.50 -3.78 -8.04
C ARG A 274 10.84 -3.33 -8.60
N MET A 275 10.80 -2.30 -9.43
CA MET A 275 11.96 -1.85 -10.18
C MET A 275 13.14 -1.52 -9.25
N GLY A 276 14.28 -2.19 -9.49
CA GLY A 276 15.51 -2.00 -8.74
C GLY A 276 15.51 -2.54 -7.31
N ASP A 277 14.46 -3.26 -6.86
CA ASP A 277 14.37 -3.73 -5.47
C ASP A 277 14.06 -5.24 -5.36
N ALA A 278 12.93 -5.73 -5.89
CA ALA A 278 12.51 -7.08 -5.61
C ALA A 278 11.74 -7.75 -6.77
N PHE A 279 11.87 -9.07 -6.84
CA PHE A 279 11.01 -9.97 -7.60
C PHE A 279 10.00 -10.62 -6.65
N ILE A 280 8.71 -10.61 -7.01
CA ILE A 280 7.61 -10.90 -6.08
C ILE A 280 6.68 -11.97 -6.66
N PRO A 281 6.96 -13.27 -6.47
CA PRO A 281 6.01 -14.33 -6.74
C PRO A 281 4.85 -14.31 -5.74
N MET A 282 3.65 -14.63 -6.23
CA MET A 282 2.40 -14.68 -5.46
C MET A 282 1.63 -15.95 -5.79
N VAL A 283 1.04 -16.54 -4.77
CA VAL A 283 0.03 -17.59 -4.89
C VAL A 283 -1.18 -17.25 -4.02
N GLY A 284 -2.33 -17.71 -4.43
CA GLY A 284 -3.54 -17.50 -3.66
C GLY A 284 -4.63 -18.51 -3.99
N TYR A 285 -5.65 -18.50 -3.15
CA TYR A 285 -6.81 -19.36 -3.27
C TYR A 285 -8.06 -18.58 -2.88
N GLN A 286 -9.11 -18.76 -3.65
CA GLN A 286 -10.42 -18.19 -3.37
C GLN A 286 -11.44 -19.32 -3.26
N VAL A 287 -12.23 -19.28 -2.20
CA VAL A 287 -13.42 -20.12 -2.00
C VAL A 287 -14.59 -19.22 -1.73
N ASN A 288 -15.59 -19.30 -2.57
CA ASN A 288 -16.72 -18.37 -2.53
C ASN A 288 -16.24 -16.92 -2.52
N ASP A 289 -16.60 -16.18 -1.49
CA ASP A 289 -16.28 -14.77 -1.33
C ASP A 289 -15.01 -14.51 -0.51
N LEU A 290 -14.31 -15.56 -0.07
CA LEU A 290 -13.09 -15.46 0.72
C LEU A 290 -11.87 -15.72 -0.14
N ARG A 291 -11.00 -14.72 -0.27
CA ARG A 291 -9.73 -14.79 -1.00
C ARG A 291 -8.56 -14.67 -0.03
N MET A 292 -7.61 -15.58 -0.14
CA MET A 292 -6.34 -15.55 0.57
C MET A 292 -5.19 -15.53 -0.43
N THR A 293 -4.19 -14.68 -0.19
CA THR A 293 -2.97 -14.61 -1.01
C THR A 293 -1.74 -14.53 -0.14
N ILE A 294 -0.66 -15.13 -0.61
CA ILE A 294 0.66 -15.09 0.01
C ILE A 294 1.66 -14.69 -1.06
N ASN A 295 2.57 -13.79 -0.75
CA ASN A 295 3.69 -13.45 -1.61
C ASN A 295 5.00 -13.36 -0.82
N TYR A 296 6.08 -13.41 -1.57
CA TYR A 296 7.44 -13.27 -1.06
C TYR A 296 8.21 -12.27 -1.91
N ASP A 297 8.78 -11.26 -1.27
CA ASP A 297 9.66 -10.30 -1.95
C ASP A 297 11.09 -10.85 -1.92
N ALA A 298 11.56 -11.38 -3.04
CA ALA A 298 12.96 -11.76 -3.21
C ALA A 298 13.78 -10.52 -3.55
N THR A 299 14.63 -10.06 -2.63
CA THR A 299 15.47 -8.88 -2.84
C THR A 299 16.50 -9.14 -3.94
N ILE A 300 16.56 -8.24 -4.93
CA ILE A 300 17.53 -8.25 -6.03
C ILE A 300 18.39 -6.97 -6.09
N SER A 301 18.11 -6.00 -5.21
CA SER A 301 18.91 -4.79 -5.05
C SER A 301 20.26 -5.06 -4.39
N THR A 302 21.08 -4.03 -4.25
CA THR A 302 22.38 -4.11 -3.55
C THR A 302 22.27 -4.62 -2.10
N LEU A 303 21.08 -4.56 -1.49
CA LEU A 303 20.79 -5.12 -0.18
C LEU A 303 20.85 -6.65 -0.15
N GLN A 304 20.81 -7.31 -1.31
CA GLN A 304 20.93 -8.77 -1.41
C GLN A 304 22.21 -9.31 -0.73
N SER A 305 23.31 -8.57 -0.78
CA SER A 305 24.57 -8.96 -0.14
C SER A 305 24.48 -9.00 1.39
N PHE A 306 23.53 -8.28 1.99
CA PHE A 306 23.34 -8.20 3.44
C PHE A 306 22.20 -9.09 3.93
N ASN A 307 21.13 -9.25 3.17
CA ASN A 307 19.96 -10.02 3.60
C ASN A 307 19.84 -11.40 2.94
N GLY A 308 20.75 -11.78 2.02
CA GLY A 308 20.77 -13.08 1.34
C GLY A 308 19.48 -13.34 0.55
N THR A 309 18.97 -12.35 -0.18
CA THR A 309 17.68 -12.36 -0.93
C THR A 309 16.42 -12.35 -0.07
N ARG A 310 16.53 -12.32 1.27
CA ARG A 310 15.40 -12.38 2.20
C ARG A 310 14.80 -10.99 2.38
N GLY A 311 13.81 -10.63 1.53
CA GLY A 311 13.14 -9.34 1.55
C GLY A 311 11.96 -9.30 2.53
N ALA A 312 10.78 -9.73 2.07
CA ALA A 312 9.57 -9.67 2.89
C ALA A 312 8.62 -10.82 2.60
N TYR A 313 7.81 -11.17 3.60
CA TYR A 313 6.63 -12.03 3.46
C TYR A 313 5.39 -11.17 3.64
N GLU A 314 4.37 -11.43 2.83
CA GLU A 314 3.09 -10.75 2.92
C GLU A 314 1.96 -11.76 2.78
N ILE A 315 0.94 -11.61 3.65
CA ILE A 315 -0.28 -12.40 3.64
C ILE A 315 -1.44 -11.43 3.57
N SER A 316 -2.39 -11.68 2.67
CA SER A 316 -3.60 -10.89 2.52
C SER A 316 -4.82 -11.80 2.57
N LEU A 317 -5.84 -11.36 3.29
CA LEU A 317 -7.14 -12.01 3.39
C LEU A 317 -8.21 -10.98 3.06
N VAL A 318 -9.10 -11.30 2.10
CA VAL A 318 -10.19 -10.42 1.70
C VAL A 318 -11.47 -11.24 1.62
N LYS A 319 -12.50 -10.77 2.31
CA LYS A 319 -13.88 -11.26 2.17
C LYS A 319 -14.71 -10.17 1.51
N SER A 320 -15.44 -10.54 0.46
CA SER A 320 -16.49 -9.75 -0.16
C SER A 320 -17.85 -10.40 0.06
N GLY A 321 -18.93 -9.67 -0.13
CA GLY A 321 -20.26 -10.26 0.04
C GLY A 321 -21.37 -9.33 -0.40
N LEU A 322 -22.59 -9.89 -0.42
CA LEU A 322 -23.84 -9.24 -0.73
C LEU A 322 -24.64 -8.99 0.55
N LEU A 323 -25.30 -7.85 0.64
CA LEU A 323 -26.22 -7.52 1.75
C LEU A 323 -27.65 -8.03 1.49
N SER A 324 -28.05 -8.12 0.21
CA SER A 324 -29.33 -8.66 -0.20
C SER A 324 -29.15 -9.72 -1.29
N GLY A 325 -29.98 -10.75 -1.29
CA GLY A 325 -29.90 -11.86 -2.26
C GLY A 325 -30.25 -11.48 -3.71
N ASP A 326 -30.90 -10.34 -3.91
CA ASP A 326 -31.23 -9.82 -5.24
C ASP A 326 -30.30 -8.68 -5.63
N LYS A 327 -29.50 -8.92 -6.67
CA LYS A 327 -28.65 -7.91 -7.26
C LYS A 327 -29.12 -7.52 -8.66
N SER A 328 -29.42 -6.25 -8.80
CA SER A 328 -29.20 -5.59 -10.08
C SER A 328 -27.71 -5.25 -10.20
N VAL A 329 -26.95 -6.02 -10.95
CA VAL A 329 -25.53 -5.70 -11.24
C VAL A 329 -25.52 -4.39 -12.03
N LYS A 330 -25.14 -3.28 -11.36
CA LYS A 330 -25.11 -1.96 -11.99
C LYS A 330 -23.94 -1.75 -12.93
N CYS A 331 -22.87 -2.51 -12.76
CA CYS A 331 -21.69 -2.46 -13.61
C CYS A 331 -21.36 -3.84 -14.15
N PRO A 332 -21.11 -4.00 -15.44
CA PRO A 332 -20.55 -5.22 -15.98
C PRO A 332 -19.17 -5.44 -15.37
N THR A 333 -18.88 -6.65 -14.93
CA THR A 333 -17.57 -7.03 -14.40
C THR A 333 -17.04 -8.23 -15.16
N VAL A 334 -15.71 -8.33 -15.22
CA VAL A 334 -15.05 -9.53 -15.70
C VAL A 334 -15.01 -10.55 -14.55
N ARG A 335 -15.86 -11.55 -14.61
CA ARG A 335 -15.95 -12.67 -13.64
C ARG A 335 -16.25 -13.97 -14.36
N PHE A 336 -15.98 -15.08 -13.69
CA PHE A 336 -16.34 -16.41 -14.19
C PHE A 336 -17.84 -16.66 -14.17
#